data_d127b724ccb70dfe66fb80fd203b1f4e
#
_entry.id   d127b724ccb70dfe66fb80fd203b1f4e
#
_cell.length_a   1.000
_cell.length_b   1.000
_cell.length_c   1.000
_cell.angle_alpha   90.00
_cell.angle_beta   90.00
_cell.angle_gamma   90.00
#
_symmetry.space_group_name_H-M   'P 1'
#
loop_
_entity.id
_entity.type
_entity.pdbx_description
1 polymer ?
#
loop_
_entity_poly.entity_id
_entity_poly.type
_entity_poly.pdbx_seq_one_letter_code
_entity_poly.pdbx_strand_id
1 'polypeptide(L)'
;MRNLLLILVASLVLVSCDDVNSYPEDLNTKQVFNFEVRASDWVEKVDANSLNRQYICRFNINGLSNYVFSNGVALGYVDYGSYQQPLPYTRYFENTLNERWSRTIDFDYSEDDVTFYVSNSDFANDPPEKMYFRLVFMW
;
A
#
# COMPACT_ATOMS: atom_id res chain seq x y z
N MET A 1 0.19 28.79 -66.10
CA MET A 1 0.78 29.03 -64.78
C MET A 1 -0.28 28.98 -63.70
N ARG A 2 -1.09 27.96 -63.60
CA ARG A 2 -2.22 27.92 -62.64
C ARG A 2 -2.40 26.55 -61.98
N ASN A 3 -1.44 25.64 -62.10
CA ASN A 3 -1.47 24.29 -61.51
C ASN A 3 -0.30 23.96 -60.61
N LEU A 4 0.47 24.97 -60.21
CA LEU A 4 1.65 24.78 -59.33
C LEU A 4 1.38 25.13 -57.86
N LEU A 5 0.14 25.54 -57.52
CA LEU A 5 -0.18 26.05 -56.16
C LEU A 5 -0.96 25.02 -55.32
N LEU A 6 -1.17 23.80 -55.83
CA LEU A 6 -1.98 22.79 -55.13
C LEU A 6 -1.17 21.63 -54.54
N ILE A 7 0.16 21.66 -54.63
CA ILE A 7 1.00 20.59 -54.07
C ILE A 7 1.67 20.98 -52.72
N LEU A 8 1.45 22.19 -52.25
CA LEU A 8 2.15 22.70 -51.04
C LEU A 8 1.38 22.61 -49.73
N VAL A 9 0.27 21.88 -49.68
CA VAL A 9 -0.56 21.80 -48.44
C VAL A 9 -0.66 20.39 -47.87
N ALA A 10 0.02 19.40 -48.45
CA ALA A 10 -0.09 18.01 -48.02
C ALA A 10 1.11 17.49 -47.22
N SER A 11 1.95 18.36 -46.67
CA SER A 11 2.96 17.95 -45.66
C SER A 11 2.50 18.34 -44.26
N LEU A 12 1.32 17.87 -43.85
CA LEU A 12 1.04 17.75 -42.42
C LEU A 12 1.98 16.67 -41.88
N VAL A 13 3.04 17.12 -41.32
CA VAL A 13 3.97 16.34 -40.53
C VAL A 13 3.14 15.70 -39.40
N LEU A 14 2.88 14.42 -39.53
CA LEU A 14 2.50 13.58 -38.41
C LEU A 14 3.74 13.59 -37.50
N VAL A 15 3.78 14.49 -36.53
CA VAL A 15 4.65 14.33 -35.38
C VAL A 15 4.10 13.15 -34.63
N SER A 16 4.58 11.96 -34.98
CA SER A 16 4.50 10.80 -34.11
C SER A 16 5.23 11.21 -32.84
N CYS A 17 4.52 11.31 -31.74
CA CYS A 17 5.17 11.22 -30.45
C CYS A 17 5.82 9.84 -30.40
N ASP A 18 7.10 9.77 -30.66
CA ASP A 18 7.91 8.66 -30.25
C ASP A 18 7.87 8.65 -28.72
N ASP A 19 7.07 7.76 -28.17
CA ASP A 19 7.19 7.39 -26.76
C ASP A 19 8.59 6.86 -26.55
N VAL A 20 9.46 7.71 -26.02
CA VAL A 20 10.78 7.31 -25.55
C VAL A 20 10.56 6.50 -24.27
N ASN A 21 10.08 5.30 -24.41
CA ASN A 21 10.10 4.27 -23.39
C ASN A 21 11.48 3.62 -23.35
N SER A 22 12.51 4.41 -23.12
CA SER A 22 13.80 3.86 -22.68
C SER A 22 13.71 3.64 -21.16
N TYR A 23 13.10 2.55 -20.74
CA TYR A 23 13.33 2.05 -19.39
C TYR A 23 14.76 1.52 -19.33
N PRO A 24 15.60 2.00 -18.39
CA PRO A 24 16.90 1.38 -18.18
C PRO A 24 16.67 -0.07 -17.76
N GLU A 25 17.22 -1.00 -18.50
CA GLU A 25 17.01 -2.46 -18.31
C GLU A 25 17.60 -3.04 -17.02
N ASP A 26 18.19 -2.22 -16.13
CA ASP A 26 19.01 -2.71 -15.00
C ASP A 26 18.66 -2.07 -13.64
N LEU A 27 17.49 -1.49 -13.46
CA LEU A 27 17.08 -0.99 -12.16
C LEU A 27 16.21 -2.04 -11.46
N ASN A 28 16.69 -2.47 -10.32
CA ASN A 28 15.91 -3.24 -9.36
C ASN A 28 14.75 -2.35 -8.89
N THR A 29 13.64 -2.34 -9.64
CA THR A 29 12.53 -1.39 -9.52
C THR A 29 11.53 -1.81 -8.45
N LYS A 30 11.88 -2.80 -7.64
CA LYS A 30 11.03 -3.28 -6.55
C LYS A 30 11.81 -3.82 -5.38
N GLN A 31 11.26 -3.61 -4.20
CA GLN A 31 11.72 -4.23 -2.96
C GLN A 31 10.53 -4.86 -2.23
N VAL A 32 10.72 -6.05 -1.66
CA VAL A 32 9.66 -6.80 -0.99
C VAL A 32 10.09 -7.12 0.43
N PHE A 33 9.24 -6.78 1.39
CA PHE A 33 9.37 -7.13 2.79
C PHE A 33 8.24 -8.07 3.20
N ASN A 34 8.57 -9.07 3.99
CA ASN A 34 7.59 -9.97 4.60
C ASN A 34 7.73 -9.89 6.12
N PHE A 35 6.61 -9.78 6.81
CA PHE A 35 6.56 -9.62 8.25
C PHE A 35 5.68 -10.69 8.87
N GLU A 36 6.15 -11.28 9.96
CA GLU A 36 5.35 -12.08 10.88
C GLU A 36 5.09 -11.25 12.12
N VAL A 37 3.83 -10.96 12.41
CA VAL A 37 3.39 -10.29 13.64
C VAL A 37 2.73 -11.34 14.52
N ARG A 38 3.35 -11.65 15.68
CA ARG A 38 2.77 -12.56 16.65
C ARG A 38 1.71 -11.86 17.48
N ALA A 39 0.82 -12.59 18.10
CA ALA A 39 -0.17 -12.02 19.01
C ALA A 39 0.46 -11.16 20.13
N SER A 40 1.66 -11.54 20.61
CA SER A 40 2.40 -10.79 21.62
C SER A 40 3.06 -9.50 21.13
N ASP A 41 3.19 -9.32 19.83
CA ASP A 41 3.91 -8.18 19.24
C ASP A 41 2.98 -6.97 19.03
N TRP A 42 1.67 -7.20 19.15
CA TRP A 42 0.69 -6.12 19.08
C TRP A 42 0.71 -5.27 20.35
N VAL A 43 0.91 -3.98 20.18
CA VAL A 43 0.88 -2.98 21.23
C VAL A 43 -0.44 -2.26 21.19
N GLU A 44 -1.21 -2.36 22.27
CA GLU A 44 -2.47 -1.62 22.41
C GLU A 44 -2.17 -0.11 22.55
N LYS A 45 -2.90 0.68 21.78
CA LYS A 45 -2.96 2.14 21.89
C LYS A 45 -4.40 2.55 22.14
N VAL A 46 -4.59 3.27 23.23
CA VAL A 46 -5.90 3.82 23.65
C VAL A 46 -5.74 5.31 23.84
N ASP A 47 -6.68 6.11 23.36
CA ASP A 47 -6.66 7.54 23.55
C ASP A 47 -6.92 7.92 25.02
N ALA A 48 -6.69 9.19 25.36
CA ALA A 48 -6.83 9.70 26.73
C ALA A 48 -8.26 9.53 27.31
N ASN A 49 -9.26 9.39 26.45
CA ASN A 49 -10.67 9.20 26.84
C ASN A 49 -11.09 7.74 26.85
N SER A 50 -10.19 6.82 26.53
CA SER A 50 -10.45 5.38 26.37
C SER A 50 -11.55 5.05 25.37
N LEU A 51 -11.80 5.95 24.41
CA LEU A 51 -12.86 5.82 23.41
C LEU A 51 -12.37 5.18 22.12
N ASN A 52 -11.09 5.36 21.78
CA ASN A 52 -10.50 4.81 20.57
C ASN A 52 -9.41 3.82 20.95
N ARG A 53 -9.57 2.60 20.52
CA ARG A 53 -8.60 1.52 20.73
C ARG A 53 -8.12 1.01 19.39
N GLN A 54 -6.80 0.89 19.25
CA GLN A 54 -6.16 0.25 18.12
C GLN A 54 -4.96 -0.58 18.58
N TYR A 55 -4.59 -1.56 17.80
CA TYR A 55 -3.39 -2.36 17.99
C TYR A 55 -2.40 -2.00 16.90
N ILE A 56 -1.16 -1.77 17.30
CA ILE A 56 -0.08 -1.42 16.38
C ILE A 56 1.08 -2.39 16.51
N CYS A 57 1.76 -2.65 15.40
CA CYS A 57 3.05 -3.31 15.39
C CYS A 57 3.97 -2.59 14.42
N ARG A 58 5.16 -2.19 14.90
CA ARG A 58 6.14 -1.40 14.14
C ARG A 58 7.39 -2.22 13.86
N PHE A 59 7.88 -2.13 12.63
CA PHE A 59 9.11 -2.75 12.17
C PHE A 59 10.04 -1.71 11.58
N ASN A 60 11.34 -1.86 11.83
CA ASN A 60 12.34 -1.11 11.11
C ASN A 60 12.58 -1.78 9.74
N ILE A 61 12.56 -0.99 8.66
CA ILE A 61 12.74 -1.41 7.28
C ILE A 61 14.00 -0.81 6.67
N ASN A 62 15.14 -0.90 7.39
CA ASN A 62 16.40 -0.35 6.92
C ASN A 62 16.59 -0.46 5.41
N GLY A 63 16.86 0.65 4.76
CA GLY A 63 17.25 0.68 3.34
C GLY A 63 16.21 1.19 2.37
N LEU A 64 15.09 1.76 2.84
CA LEU A 64 14.24 2.54 1.96
C LEU A 64 14.95 3.87 1.71
N SER A 65 15.44 4.08 0.48
CA SER A 65 16.07 5.35 0.16
C SER A 65 15.04 6.48 0.12
N ASN A 66 15.48 7.71 0.39
CA ASN A 66 14.63 8.91 0.23
C ASN A 66 14.01 8.99 -1.17
N TYR A 67 14.74 8.54 -2.19
CA TYR A 67 14.22 8.47 -3.56
C TYR A 67 13.00 7.56 -3.67
N VAL A 68 13.08 6.35 -3.12
CA VAL A 68 11.97 5.38 -3.12
C VAL A 68 10.79 5.89 -2.30
N PHE A 69 11.06 6.48 -1.13
CA PHE A 69 10.03 7.08 -0.28
C PHE A 69 9.28 8.22 -1.00
N SER A 70 10.01 9.07 -1.73
CA SER A 70 9.43 10.26 -2.37
C SER A 70 8.81 9.99 -3.74
N ASN A 71 9.26 8.97 -4.47
CA ASN A 71 8.88 8.72 -5.87
C ASN A 71 8.27 7.32 -6.09
N GLY A 72 8.39 6.42 -5.12
CA GLY A 72 7.88 5.07 -5.22
C GLY A 72 6.42 4.95 -4.80
N VAL A 73 5.89 3.75 -4.99
CA VAL A 73 4.56 3.33 -4.54
C VAL A 73 4.72 2.16 -3.57
N ALA A 74 4.04 2.24 -2.43
CA ALA A 74 3.95 1.15 -1.47
C ALA A 74 2.62 0.40 -1.60
N LEU A 75 2.67 -0.91 -1.71
CA LEU A 75 1.51 -1.79 -1.70
C LEU A 75 1.63 -2.76 -0.53
N GLY A 76 0.67 -2.69 0.40
CA GLY A 76 0.59 -3.57 1.54
C GLY A 76 -0.43 -4.68 1.34
N TYR A 77 -0.17 -5.84 1.93
CA TYR A 77 -1.08 -6.99 1.90
C TYR A 77 -1.06 -7.71 3.25
N VAL A 78 -2.23 -8.22 3.67
CA VAL A 78 -2.28 -9.35 4.61
C VAL A 78 -2.10 -10.63 3.82
N ASP A 79 -1.18 -11.48 4.23
CA ASP A 79 -0.89 -12.77 3.59
C ASP A 79 -1.56 -13.90 4.38
N TYR A 80 -2.51 -14.58 3.74
CA TYR A 80 -3.21 -15.74 4.28
C TYR A 80 -2.66 -17.07 3.73
N GLY A 81 -1.49 -17.04 3.10
CA GLY A 81 -0.83 -18.20 2.49
C GLY A 81 -1.38 -18.57 1.12
N SER A 82 -2.66 -18.89 1.03
CA SER A 82 -3.31 -19.23 -0.25
C SER A 82 -3.82 -18.04 -1.03
N TYR A 83 -3.98 -16.89 -0.40
CA TYR A 83 -4.39 -15.63 -1.02
C TYR A 83 -3.84 -14.45 -0.23
N GLN A 84 -3.80 -13.28 -0.87
CA GLN A 84 -3.37 -12.02 -0.26
C GLN A 84 -4.51 -11.00 -0.35
N GLN A 85 -4.70 -10.25 0.72
CA GLN A 85 -5.70 -9.19 0.79
C GLN A 85 -4.99 -7.84 0.77
N PRO A 86 -5.21 -7.00 -0.27
CA PRO A 86 -4.64 -5.65 -0.31
C PRO A 86 -5.09 -4.80 0.87
N LEU A 87 -4.21 -3.94 1.35
CA LEU A 87 -4.44 -2.96 2.41
C LEU A 87 -4.62 -1.55 1.82
N PRO A 88 -5.37 -0.66 2.48
CA PRO A 88 -6.19 -0.95 3.66
C PRO A 88 -7.46 -1.76 3.31
N TYR A 89 -7.94 -2.57 4.24
CA TYR A 89 -9.23 -3.21 4.05
C TYR A 89 -10.06 -3.24 5.33
N THR A 90 -11.39 -3.30 5.18
CA THR A 90 -12.34 -3.39 6.27
C THR A 90 -13.27 -4.58 6.04
N ARG A 91 -13.48 -5.40 7.08
CA ARG A 91 -14.50 -6.46 7.11
C ARG A 91 -15.54 -6.19 8.17
N TYR A 92 -16.76 -6.59 7.85
CA TYR A 92 -17.88 -6.54 8.77
C TYR A 92 -18.10 -7.90 9.43
N PHE A 93 -18.43 -7.88 10.70
CA PHE A 93 -18.68 -9.05 11.53
C PHE A 93 -19.99 -8.90 12.25
N GLU A 94 -20.60 -10.04 12.57
CA GLU A 94 -21.79 -10.15 13.41
C GLU A 94 -21.61 -11.38 14.29
N ASN A 95 -21.91 -11.25 15.58
CA ASN A 95 -21.89 -12.39 16.50
C ASN A 95 -23.29 -13.00 16.68
N THR A 96 -23.38 -14.06 17.48
CA THR A 96 -24.64 -14.75 17.77
C THR A 96 -25.63 -13.92 18.55
N LEU A 97 -25.23 -12.78 19.11
CA LEU A 97 -26.09 -11.82 19.84
C LEU A 97 -26.59 -10.69 18.92
N ASN A 98 -26.31 -10.77 17.60
CA ASN A 98 -26.57 -9.74 16.60
C ASN A 98 -25.82 -8.42 16.84
N GLU A 99 -24.74 -8.44 17.60
CA GLU A 99 -23.84 -7.30 17.69
C GLU A 99 -22.97 -7.23 16.44
N ARG A 100 -22.82 -6.04 15.90
CA ARG A 100 -22.13 -5.81 14.62
C ARG A 100 -20.98 -4.85 14.81
N TRP A 101 -19.85 -5.20 14.24
CA TRP A 101 -18.67 -4.34 14.19
C TRP A 101 -17.92 -4.52 12.88
N SER A 102 -16.96 -3.66 12.64
CA SER A 102 -16.01 -3.83 11.55
C SER A 102 -14.59 -3.84 12.09
N ARG A 103 -13.73 -4.60 11.43
CA ARG A 103 -12.28 -4.58 11.66
C ARG A 103 -11.61 -3.97 10.45
N THR A 104 -10.81 -2.93 10.67
CA THR A 104 -9.95 -2.32 9.67
C THR A 104 -8.52 -2.71 9.93
N ILE A 105 -7.80 -3.08 8.87
CA ILE A 105 -6.37 -3.33 8.87
C ILE A 105 -5.74 -2.37 7.88
N ASP A 106 -4.69 -1.69 8.33
CA ASP A 106 -4.08 -0.57 7.66
C ASP A 106 -2.56 -0.56 7.92
N PHE A 107 -1.82 0.27 7.19
CA PHE A 107 -0.41 0.49 7.43
C PHE A 107 0.00 1.90 7.02
N ASP A 108 1.04 2.40 7.66
CA ASP A 108 1.82 3.55 7.20
C ASP A 108 3.30 3.18 7.15
N TYR A 109 4.11 4.03 6.53
CA TYR A 109 5.54 3.85 6.43
C TYR A 109 6.27 5.19 6.38
N SER A 110 7.53 5.14 6.83
CA SER A 110 8.52 6.21 6.69
C SER A 110 9.75 5.68 5.94
N GLU A 111 10.82 6.45 5.88
CA GLU A 111 12.10 5.98 5.31
C GLU A 111 12.69 4.80 6.10
N ASP A 112 12.42 4.74 7.40
CA ASP A 112 13.05 3.77 8.30
C ASP A 112 12.11 2.70 8.85
N ASP A 113 10.81 2.96 8.84
CA ASP A 113 9.83 2.13 9.56
C ASP A 113 8.58 1.85 8.73
N VAL A 114 7.93 0.75 9.04
CA VAL A 114 6.54 0.47 8.71
C VAL A 114 5.77 0.17 9.99
N THR A 115 4.53 0.67 10.07
CA THR A 115 3.62 0.37 11.18
C THR A 115 2.34 -0.22 10.62
N PHE A 116 1.95 -1.38 11.13
CA PHE A 116 0.67 -1.99 10.86
C PHE A 116 -0.32 -1.66 11.96
N TYR A 117 -1.58 -1.44 11.57
CA TYR A 117 -2.67 -1.06 12.45
C TYR A 117 -3.83 -2.05 12.33
N VAL A 118 -4.43 -2.38 13.47
CA VAL A 118 -5.71 -3.11 13.52
C VAL A 118 -6.63 -2.38 14.47
N SER A 119 -7.82 -2.01 13.99
CA SER A 119 -8.84 -1.37 14.81
C SER A 119 -10.20 -2.00 14.59
N ASN A 120 -10.97 -2.15 15.69
CA ASN A 120 -12.36 -2.58 15.66
C ASN A 120 -13.26 -1.35 15.90
N SER A 121 -14.38 -1.26 15.18
CA SER A 121 -15.30 -0.12 15.28
C SER A 121 -16.07 -0.05 16.61
N ASP A 122 -16.14 -1.15 17.33
CA ASP A 122 -16.72 -1.24 18.67
C ASP A 122 -15.72 -0.93 19.78
N PHE A 123 -14.45 -0.74 19.41
CA PHE A 123 -13.32 -0.50 20.33
C PHE A 123 -13.20 -1.55 21.44
N ALA A 124 -13.72 -2.76 21.22
CA ALA A 124 -13.59 -3.86 22.15
C ALA A 124 -12.09 -4.22 22.34
N ASN A 125 -11.78 -4.73 23.54
CA ASN A 125 -10.44 -5.27 23.82
C ASN A 125 -10.36 -6.68 23.22
N ASP A 126 -10.09 -6.72 21.91
CA ASP A 126 -9.94 -7.94 21.12
C ASP A 126 -8.64 -7.86 20.30
N PRO A 127 -7.48 -8.19 20.94
CA PRO A 127 -6.19 -8.12 20.29
C PRO A 127 -6.11 -9.08 19.09
N PRO A 128 -5.44 -8.66 18.01
CA PRO A 128 -5.30 -9.52 16.84
C PRO A 128 -4.48 -10.78 17.18
N GLU A 129 -4.83 -11.86 16.53
CA GLU A 129 -4.02 -13.06 16.50
C GLU A 129 -2.74 -12.85 15.69
N LYS A 130 -2.00 -13.94 15.47
CA LYS A 130 -0.85 -13.95 14.60
C LYS A 130 -1.24 -13.60 13.16
N MET A 131 -0.52 -12.66 12.55
CA MET A 131 -0.75 -12.19 11.19
C MET A 131 0.53 -12.17 10.39
N TYR A 132 0.40 -12.31 9.07
CA TYR A 132 1.50 -12.16 8.13
C TYR A 132 1.20 -11.01 7.18
N PHE A 133 2.21 -10.17 6.95
CA PHE A 133 2.10 -9.04 6.05
C PHE A 133 3.16 -9.10 4.98
N ARG A 134 2.82 -8.59 3.82
CA ARG A 134 3.74 -8.37 2.72
C ARG A 134 3.64 -6.93 2.28
N LEU A 135 4.80 -6.27 2.15
CA LEU A 135 4.91 -4.91 1.66
C LEU A 135 5.80 -4.90 0.42
N VAL A 136 5.33 -4.26 -0.64
CA VAL A 136 6.03 -4.14 -1.91
C VAL A 136 6.21 -2.67 -2.21
N PHE A 137 7.45 -2.23 -2.36
CA PHE A 137 7.79 -0.92 -2.92
C PHE A 137 8.17 -1.10 -4.38
N MET A 138 7.69 -0.17 -5.21
CA MET A 138 8.02 -0.09 -6.63
C MET A 138 8.37 1.36 -6.98
N TRP A 139 9.40 1.58 -7.83
CA TRP A 139 9.86 2.91 -8.26
C TRP A 139 10.46 2.92 -9.66
#